data_1884dafe80c11442905d2008a4e41a0f
#
_entry.id   1884dafe80c11442905d2008a4e41a0f
#
_cell.length_a   1.000
_cell.length_b   1.000
_cell.length_c   1.000
_cell.angle_alpha   90.00
_cell.angle_beta   90.00
_cell.angle_gamma   90.00
#
_symmetry.space_group_name_H-M   'P 1'
#
loop_
_entity.id
_entity.type
_entity.pdbx_description
1 polymer ?
#
loop_
_entity_poly.entity_id
_entity_poly.type
_entity_poly.pdbx_seq_one_letter_code
_entity_poly.pdbx_strand_id
1 'polypeptide(L)'
;MGWQELWQDPEVAKRWKEWPPSPEVVAMADLLEAEGGRRVLDIGCGVGRHTIYLTARGFEVSATDNAPAAISACKNSLQDAGLVASVVEADMTDFAFPDSYFHGVVASHVIHHTDRATLKRVIDLISDKLAPCGVLAWATPTTRHCGCGRGREVEPGTWVNEEHPEGPIPHHYCSEQEVRELLSAYEILSMDEEESGEPGNRRYHWRIVARKRAEP
;
A
#
# COMPACT_ATOMS: atom_id res chain seq x y z
N MET A 1 12.55 15.41 -6.82
CA MET A 1 11.13 15.35 -7.24
C MET A 1 10.41 14.65 -6.10
N GLY A 2 9.25 15.10 -5.70
CA GLY A 2 8.48 14.44 -4.62
C GLY A 2 7.19 13.82 -5.20
N TRP A 3 6.40 13.14 -4.36
CA TRP A 3 5.14 12.50 -4.78
C TRP A 3 4.19 13.48 -5.47
N GLN A 4 4.09 14.73 -4.97
CA GLN A 4 3.26 15.77 -5.59
C GLN A 4 3.64 16.05 -7.04
N GLU A 5 4.94 16.16 -7.32
CA GLU A 5 5.45 16.44 -8.68
C GLU A 5 5.33 15.19 -9.58
N LEU A 6 5.55 14.00 -9.01
CA LEU A 6 5.43 12.73 -9.74
C LEU A 6 4.01 12.53 -10.28
N TRP A 7 2.98 12.80 -9.46
CA TRP A 7 1.58 12.63 -9.85
C TRP A 7 1.06 13.76 -10.76
N GLN A 8 1.80 14.86 -10.92
CA GLN A 8 1.50 15.91 -11.91
C GLN A 8 1.96 15.52 -13.33
N ASP A 9 2.84 14.52 -13.49
CA ASP A 9 3.24 14.00 -14.79
C ASP A 9 2.14 13.12 -15.39
N PRO A 10 1.47 13.53 -16.51
CA PRO A 10 0.36 12.77 -17.08
C PRO A 10 0.76 11.37 -17.58
N GLU A 11 2.00 11.19 -18.07
CA GLU A 11 2.48 9.90 -18.56
C GLU A 11 2.72 8.92 -17.42
N VAL A 12 3.24 9.44 -16.29
CA VAL A 12 3.39 8.65 -15.07
C VAL A 12 2.02 8.24 -14.54
N ALA A 13 1.13 9.21 -14.36
CA ALA A 13 -0.23 8.96 -13.86
C ALA A 13 -0.99 7.95 -14.74
N LYS A 14 -0.92 8.11 -16.07
CA LYS A 14 -1.54 7.18 -17.04
C LYS A 14 -0.98 5.78 -16.90
N ARG A 15 0.34 5.61 -16.88
CA ARG A 15 0.98 4.31 -16.74
C ARG A 15 0.56 3.59 -15.46
N TRP A 16 0.50 4.29 -14.31
CA TRP A 16 0.07 3.70 -13.05
C TRP A 16 -1.41 3.34 -13.04
N LYS A 17 -2.26 4.13 -13.70
CA LYS A 17 -3.69 3.84 -13.86
C LYS A 17 -3.95 2.60 -14.71
N GLU A 18 -3.15 2.38 -15.77
CA GLU A 18 -3.30 1.28 -16.71
C GLU A 18 -2.73 -0.06 -16.19
N TRP A 19 -1.95 -0.04 -15.12
CA TRP A 19 -1.46 -1.29 -14.53
C TRP A 19 -2.61 -2.10 -13.91
N PRO A 20 -2.57 -3.44 -14.03
CA PRO A 20 -3.57 -4.28 -13.38
C PRO A 20 -3.51 -4.12 -11.86
N PRO A 21 -4.61 -4.40 -11.14
CA PRO A 21 -4.57 -4.46 -9.68
C PRO A 21 -3.53 -5.48 -9.22
N SER A 22 -2.89 -5.19 -8.11
CA SER A 22 -1.84 -6.05 -7.56
C SER A 22 -2.42 -7.38 -7.07
N PRO A 23 -1.69 -8.50 -7.21
CA PRO A 23 -2.18 -9.84 -6.87
C PRO A 23 -2.69 -9.96 -5.43
N GLU A 24 -2.01 -9.35 -4.46
CA GLU A 24 -2.42 -9.34 -3.05
C GLU A 24 -3.75 -8.62 -2.83
N VAL A 25 -4.01 -7.56 -3.63
CA VAL A 25 -5.29 -6.82 -3.57
C VAL A 25 -6.43 -7.64 -4.19
N VAL A 26 -6.15 -8.35 -5.27
CA VAL A 26 -7.12 -9.26 -5.90
C VAL A 26 -7.48 -10.38 -4.93
N ALA A 27 -6.48 -11.04 -4.33
CA ALA A 27 -6.69 -12.13 -3.37
C ALA A 27 -7.47 -11.67 -2.12
N MET A 28 -7.16 -10.49 -1.58
CA MET A 28 -7.94 -9.90 -0.49
C MET A 28 -9.40 -9.65 -0.90
N ALA A 29 -9.62 -9.09 -2.09
CA ALA A 29 -10.97 -8.80 -2.58
C ALA A 29 -11.81 -10.07 -2.75
N ASP A 30 -11.23 -11.13 -3.34
CA ASP A 30 -11.89 -12.44 -3.50
C ASP A 30 -12.28 -13.03 -2.13
N LEU A 31 -11.39 -12.95 -1.16
CA LEU A 31 -11.62 -13.43 0.20
C LEU A 31 -12.76 -12.65 0.88
N LEU A 32 -12.72 -11.31 0.81
CA LEU A 32 -13.74 -10.45 1.41
C LEU A 32 -15.12 -10.66 0.77
N GLU A 33 -15.21 -10.85 -0.55
CA GLU A 33 -16.48 -11.16 -1.22
C GLU A 33 -17.07 -12.48 -0.73
N ALA A 34 -16.24 -13.52 -0.61
CA ALA A 34 -16.68 -14.83 -0.11
C ALA A 34 -17.18 -14.76 1.35
N GLU A 35 -16.64 -13.84 2.15
CA GLU A 35 -16.98 -13.68 3.57
C GLU A 35 -18.01 -12.55 3.83
N GLY A 36 -18.45 -11.83 2.80
CA GLY A 36 -19.44 -10.75 2.91
C GLY A 36 -18.86 -9.42 3.43
N GLY A 37 -17.54 -9.28 3.45
CA GLY A 37 -16.86 -8.02 3.79
C GLY A 37 -17.12 -6.94 2.74
N ARG A 38 -17.31 -5.68 3.13
CA ARG A 38 -17.68 -4.61 2.18
C ARG A 38 -16.82 -3.36 2.28
N ARG A 39 -16.36 -2.97 3.47
CA ARG A 39 -15.63 -1.71 3.68
C ARG A 39 -14.13 -1.94 3.54
N VAL A 40 -13.50 -1.19 2.62
CA VAL A 40 -12.06 -1.28 2.36
C VAL A 40 -11.42 0.10 2.44
N LEU A 41 -10.24 0.18 3.06
CA LEU A 41 -9.36 1.35 3.04
C LEU A 41 -8.20 1.11 2.07
N ASP A 42 -7.96 2.06 1.17
CA ASP A 42 -6.81 2.08 0.25
C ASP A 42 -5.86 3.21 0.69
N ILE A 43 -4.75 2.85 1.35
CA ILE A 43 -3.75 3.80 1.87
C ILE A 43 -2.73 4.07 0.77
N GLY A 44 -2.45 5.37 0.51
CA GLY A 44 -1.57 5.80 -0.58
C GLY A 44 -2.13 5.42 -1.94
N CYS A 45 -3.38 5.82 -2.19
CA CYS A 45 -4.15 5.38 -3.36
C CYS A 45 -3.57 5.86 -4.71
N GLY A 46 -2.68 6.88 -4.70
CA GLY A 46 -2.13 7.45 -5.91
C GLY A 46 -3.22 7.88 -6.90
N VAL A 47 -3.13 7.42 -8.13
CA VAL A 47 -4.12 7.72 -9.19
C VAL A 47 -5.40 6.86 -9.11
N GLY A 48 -5.56 6.03 -8.07
CA GLY A 48 -6.78 5.28 -7.79
C GLY A 48 -6.86 3.90 -8.42
N ARG A 49 -5.75 3.29 -8.84
CA ARG A 49 -5.74 1.97 -9.48
C ARG A 49 -6.51 0.91 -8.69
N HIS A 50 -6.19 0.74 -7.42
CA HIS A 50 -6.85 -0.23 -6.54
C HIS A 50 -8.22 0.28 -6.06
N THR A 51 -8.35 1.57 -5.79
CA THR A 51 -9.63 2.22 -5.46
C THR A 51 -10.68 1.95 -6.53
N ILE A 52 -10.36 2.16 -7.82
CA ILE A 52 -11.28 1.90 -8.95
C ILE A 52 -11.64 0.42 -9.02
N TYR A 53 -10.62 -0.46 -8.97
CA TYR A 53 -10.83 -1.90 -9.03
C TYR A 53 -11.79 -2.41 -7.95
N LEU A 54 -11.56 -2.01 -6.69
CA LEU A 54 -12.37 -2.42 -5.56
C LEU A 54 -13.79 -1.83 -5.62
N THR A 55 -13.91 -0.55 -5.99
CA THR A 55 -15.22 0.10 -6.14
C THR A 55 -16.04 -0.54 -7.25
N ALA A 56 -15.42 -0.89 -8.39
CA ALA A 56 -16.09 -1.60 -9.49
C ALA A 56 -16.59 -3.00 -9.10
N ARG A 57 -15.96 -3.63 -8.09
CA ARG A 57 -16.40 -4.90 -7.48
C ARG A 57 -17.49 -4.72 -6.41
N GLY A 58 -17.93 -3.49 -6.15
CA GLY A 58 -19.01 -3.20 -5.21
C GLY A 58 -18.59 -3.04 -3.75
N PHE A 59 -17.28 -2.84 -3.49
CA PHE A 59 -16.81 -2.46 -2.16
C PHE A 59 -17.11 -0.99 -1.85
N GLU A 60 -17.35 -0.70 -0.57
CA GLU A 60 -17.39 0.66 -0.01
C GLU A 60 -15.95 1.09 0.28
N VAL A 61 -15.36 1.85 -0.66
CA VAL A 61 -13.94 2.20 -0.58
C VAL A 61 -13.76 3.59 0.00
N SER A 62 -12.88 3.66 1.02
CA SER A 62 -12.23 4.90 1.46
C SER A 62 -10.78 4.87 0.97
N ALA A 63 -10.31 5.96 0.37
CA ALA A 63 -8.97 6.05 -0.18
C ALA A 63 -8.24 7.27 0.40
N THR A 64 -6.97 7.13 0.74
CA THR A 64 -6.14 8.22 1.25
C THR A 64 -4.84 8.35 0.48
N ASP A 65 -4.35 9.58 0.35
CA ASP A 65 -3.02 9.91 -0.12
C ASP A 65 -2.62 11.26 0.47
N ASN A 66 -1.34 11.53 0.67
CA ASN A 66 -0.86 12.82 1.18
C ASN A 66 -0.49 13.81 0.07
N ALA A 67 -0.53 13.40 -1.20
CA ALA A 67 -0.28 14.26 -2.36
C ALA A 67 -1.60 14.79 -2.94
N PRO A 68 -1.89 16.10 -2.89
CA PRO A 68 -3.09 16.69 -3.52
C PRO A 68 -3.26 16.34 -4.99
N ALA A 69 -2.14 16.16 -5.74
CA ALA A 69 -2.19 15.73 -7.14
C ALA A 69 -2.72 14.30 -7.29
N ALA A 70 -2.31 13.36 -6.41
CA ALA A 70 -2.84 12.01 -6.37
C ALA A 70 -4.34 12.00 -6.07
N ILE A 71 -4.77 12.73 -5.05
CA ILE A 71 -6.18 12.89 -4.68
C ILE A 71 -7.02 13.39 -5.86
N SER A 72 -6.54 14.41 -6.56
CA SER A 72 -7.22 14.96 -7.73
C SER A 72 -7.29 13.94 -8.88
N ALA A 73 -6.19 13.23 -9.14
CA ALA A 73 -6.11 12.21 -10.19
C ALA A 73 -7.03 11.00 -9.87
N CYS A 74 -7.07 10.56 -8.61
CA CYS A 74 -7.95 9.49 -8.16
C CYS A 74 -9.43 9.87 -8.34
N LYS A 75 -9.82 11.08 -7.91
CA LYS A 75 -11.20 11.60 -8.09
C LYS A 75 -11.61 11.67 -9.56
N ASN A 76 -10.74 12.17 -10.42
CA ASN A 76 -10.98 12.23 -11.86
C ASN A 76 -11.13 10.81 -12.45
N SER A 77 -10.27 9.88 -12.04
CA SER A 77 -10.31 8.50 -12.50
C SER A 77 -11.60 7.78 -12.09
N LEU A 78 -12.12 8.03 -10.88
CA LEU A 78 -13.42 7.54 -10.42
C LEU A 78 -14.57 8.15 -11.23
N GLN A 79 -14.53 9.46 -11.47
CA GLN A 79 -15.53 10.15 -12.29
C GLN A 79 -15.58 9.60 -13.72
N ASP A 80 -14.43 9.42 -14.37
CA ASP A 80 -14.31 8.83 -15.72
C ASP A 80 -14.90 7.43 -15.80
N ALA A 81 -14.76 6.65 -14.71
CA ALA A 81 -15.30 5.29 -14.60
C ALA A 81 -16.76 5.25 -14.16
N GLY A 82 -17.40 6.37 -13.82
CA GLY A 82 -18.75 6.43 -13.27
C GLY A 82 -18.88 5.78 -11.89
N LEU A 83 -17.80 5.76 -11.10
CA LEU A 83 -17.71 5.15 -9.79
C LEU A 83 -17.65 6.20 -8.67
N VAL A 84 -18.06 5.80 -7.47
CA VAL A 84 -18.07 6.67 -6.28
C VAL A 84 -17.32 6.00 -5.14
N ALA A 85 -16.28 6.66 -4.62
CA ALA A 85 -15.54 6.29 -3.42
C ALA A 85 -15.25 7.54 -2.58
N SER A 86 -14.97 7.36 -1.28
CA SER A 86 -14.50 8.45 -0.41
C SER A 86 -13.01 8.64 -0.63
N VAL A 87 -12.57 9.82 -1.09
CA VAL A 87 -11.15 10.11 -1.32
C VAL A 87 -10.73 11.31 -0.49
N VAL A 88 -9.84 11.09 0.48
CA VAL A 88 -9.44 12.05 1.52
C VAL A 88 -7.93 12.26 1.51
N GLU A 89 -7.48 13.51 1.60
CA GLU A 89 -6.08 13.83 1.82
C GLU A 89 -5.70 13.49 3.27
N ALA A 90 -4.78 12.55 3.45
CA ALA A 90 -4.27 12.15 4.76
C ALA A 90 -2.89 11.49 4.62
N ASP A 91 -2.07 11.65 5.65
CA ASP A 91 -0.78 10.96 5.76
C ASP A 91 -0.99 9.51 6.24
N MET A 92 -0.10 8.59 5.79
CA MET A 92 -0.16 7.18 6.19
C MET A 92 0.03 6.95 7.69
N THR A 93 0.55 7.94 8.41
CA THR A 93 0.78 7.90 9.86
C THR A 93 -0.37 8.50 10.67
N ASP A 94 -1.31 9.17 10.01
CA ASP A 94 -2.43 9.86 10.67
C ASP A 94 -3.65 9.92 9.75
N PHE A 95 -4.57 8.98 9.91
CA PHE A 95 -5.86 8.97 9.22
C PHE A 95 -7.01 8.72 10.19
N ALA A 96 -7.97 9.65 10.19
CA ALA A 96 -9.05 9.72 11.16
C ALA A 96 -10.25 8.85 10.74
N PHE A 97 -10.11 7.52 10.81
CA PHE A 97 -11.22 6.58 10.66
C PHE A 97 -11.55 5.89 12.00
N PRO A 98 -12.76 5.40 12.17
CA PRO A 98 -13.12 4.62 13.37
C PRO A 98 -12.30 3.34 13.48
N ASP A 99 -12.01 2.91 14.71
CA ASP A 99 -11.40 1.62 14.97
C ASP A 99 -12.34 0.46 14.63
N SER A 100 -11.79 -0.67 14.28
CA SER A 100 -12.52 -1.89 13.93
C SER A 100 -13.59 -1.68 12.84
N TYR A 101 -13.35 -0.77 11.90
CA TYR A 101 -14.33 -0.36 10.89
C TYR A 101 -14.15 -1.11 9.56
N PHE A 102 -12.92 -1.28 9.09
CA PHE A 102 -12.66 -1.84 7.76
C PHE A 102 -12.56 -3.36 7.79
N HIS A 103 -13.16 -4.02 6.80
CA HIS A 103 -13.01 -5.45 6.57
C HIS A 103 -11.70 -5.76 5.83
N GLY A 104 -11.21 -4.82 5.02
CA GLY A 104 -9.93 -4.90 4.34
C GLY A 104 -9.17 -3.58 4.35
N VAL A 105 -7.84 -3.66 4.35
CA VAL A 105 -6.94 -2.53 4.16
C VAL A 105 -5.92 -2.88 3.09
N VAL A 106 -5.73 -1.98 2.13
CA VAL A 106 -4.69 -2.04 1.11
C VAL A 106 -3.57 -1.08 1.50
N ALA A 107 -2.33 -1.56 1.49
CA ALA A 107 -1.10 -0.79 1.68
C ALA A 107 -0.06 -1.24 0.64
N SER A 108 -0.38 -1.02 -0.65
CA SER A 108 0.43 -1.54 -1.76
C SER A 108 1.44 -0.51 -2.22
N HIS A 109 2.73 -0.77 -2.00
CA HIS A 109 3.86 0.11 -2.36
C HIS A 109 3.82 1.52 -1.74
N VAL A 110 3.40 1.66 -0.49
CA VAL A 110 3.27 2.95 0.18
C VAL A 110 3.99 3.01 1.52
N ILE A 111 3.68 2.11 2.46
CA ILE A 111 4.09 2.26 3.86
C ILE A 111 5.57 1.98 4.15
N HIS A 112 6.36 1.62 3.14
CA HIS A 112 7.80 1.47 3.23
C HIS A 112 8.59 2.78 3.00
N HIS A 113 7.91 3.87 2.60
CA HIS A 113 8.53 5.18 2.39
C HIS A 113 8.79 5.91 3.71
N THR A 114 9.45 5.23 4.64
CA THR A 114 9.73 5.71 5.99
C THR A 114 10.83 4.87 6.68
N ASP A 115 11.11 5.17 7.96
CA ASP A 115 11.94 4.35 8.83
C ASP A 115 11.16 3.16 9.41
N ARG A 116 11.90 2.19 9.98
CA ARG A 116 11.36 0.96 10.56
C ARG A 116 10.37 1.22 11.71
N ALA A 117 10.68 2.19 12.57
CA ALA A 117 9.84 2.49 13.73
C ALA A 117 8.48 3.07 13.29
N THR A 118 8.50 3.93 12.28
CA THR A 118 7.30 4.51 11.69
C THR A 118 6.50 3.44 10.92
N LEU A 119 7.16 2.57 10.13
CA LEU A 119 6.51 1.45 9.47
C LEU A 119 5.74 0.57 10.48
N LYS A 120 6.38 0.23 11.62
CA LYS A 120 5.72 -0.53 12.69
C LYS A 120 4.47 0.18 13.21
N ARG A 121 4.56 1.49 13.49
CA ARG A 121 3.41 2.28 13.96
C ARG A 121 2.27 2.31 12.95
N VAL A 122 2.58 2.40 11.65
CA VAL A 122 1.56 2.37 10.60
C VAL A 122 0.86 1.01 10.55
N ILE A 123 1.60 -0.09 10.68
CA ILE A 123 1.02 -1.44 10.74
C ILE A 123 0.13 -1.60 11.98
N ASP A 124 0.55 -1.08 13.14
CA ASP A 124 -0.28 -1.08 14.35
C ASP A 124 -1.56 -0.24 14.15
N LEU A 125 -1.43 0.96 13.56
CA LEU A 125 -2.59 1.80 13.23
C LEU A 125 -3.55 1.10 12.25
N ILE A 126 -3.04 0.42 11.23
CA ILE A 126 -3.85 -0.41 10.32
C ILE A 126 -4.58 -1.50 11.11
N SER A 127 -3.90 -2.14 12.05
CA SER A 127 -4.52 -3.15 12.91
C SER A 127 -5.70 -2.60 13.71
N ASP A 128 -5.56 -1.39 14.27
CA ASP A 128 -6.64 -0.74 15.02
C ASP A 128 -7.86 -0.47 14.12
N LYS A 129 -7.64 -0.06 12.85
CA LYS A 129 -8.72 0.24 11.91
C LYS A 129 -9.38 -1.01 11.32
N LEU A 130 -8.69 -2.14 11.28
CA LEU A 130 -9.25 -3.41 10.84
C LEU A 130 -10.26 -3.97 11.86
N ALA A 131 -11.42 -4.35 11.35
CA ALA A 131 -12.39 -5.15 12.11
C ALA A 131 -11.77 -6.48 12.58
N PRO A 132 -12.33 -7.13 13.60
CA PRO A 132 -11.92 -8.49 13.95
C PRO A 132 -11.94 -9.41 12.72
N CYS A 133 -10.89 -10.18 12.52
CA CYS A 133 -10.66 -11.02 11.33
C CYS A 133 -10.54 -10.24 10.00
N GLY A 134 -10.40 -8.92 10.02
CA GLY A 134 -10.16 -8.11 8.84
C GLY A 134 -8.82 -8.43 8.17
N VAL A 135 -8.70 -8.11 6.90
CA VAL A 135 -7.59 -8.56 6.03
C VAL A 135 -6.74 -7.38 5.57
N LEU A 136 -5.43 -7.50 5.70
CA LEU A 136 -4.43 -6.59 5.15
C LEU A 136 -3.88 -7.17 3.85
N ALA A 137 -3.94 -6.39 2.76
CA ALA A 137 -3.17 -6.60 1.53
C ALA A 137 -1.99 -5.63 1.52
N TRP A 138 -0.77 -6.17 1.65
CA TRP A 138 0.44 -5.37 1.77
C TRP A 138 1.49 -5.75 0.74
N ALA A 139 2.04 -4.75 0.05
CA ALA A 139 3.22 -4.93 -0.80
C ALA A 139 4.36 -4.02 -0.36
N THR A 140 5.55 -4.59 -0.19
CA THR A 140 6.75 -3.88 0.29
C THR A 140 8.00 -4.42 -0.39
N PRO A 141 9.03 -3.57 -0.66
CA PRO A 141 10.26 -4.05 -1.25
C PRO A 141 11.04 -4.97 -0.29
N THR A 142 11.68 -6.00 -0.85
CA THR A 142 12.52 -6.92 -0.10
C THR A 142 13.96 -6.44 -0.01
N THR A 143 14.77 -7.02 0.86
CA THR A 143 16.22 -6.77 0.92
C THR A 143 16.97 -7.16 -0.36
N ARG A 144 16.36 -7.88 -1.29
CA ARG A 144 16.91 -8.22 -2.62
C ARG A 144 16.60 -7.17 -3.68
N HIS A 145 15.72 -6.21 -3.38
CA HIS A 145 15.35 -5.14 -4.32
C HIS A 145 16.57 -4.32 -4.72
N CYS A 146 16.67 -3.95 -6.01
CA CYS A 146 17.81 -3.21 -6.56
C CYS A 146 18.08 -1.84 -5.90
N GLY A 147 17.11 -1.28 -5.19
CA GLY A 147 17.25 -0.05 -4.41
C GLY A 147 17.92 -0.26 -3.05
N CYS A 148 17.87 -1.48 -2.50
CA CYS A 148 18.55 -1.82 -1.25
C CYS A 148 20.08 -1.71 -1.47
N GLY A 149 20.75 -1.00 -0.57
CA GLY A 149 22.19 -0.74 -0.72
C GLY A 149 22.54 0.45 -1.61
N ARG A 150 21.55 1.19 -2.15
CA ARG A 150 21.80 2.40 -2.94
C ARG A 150 21.55 3.67 -2.12
N GLY A 151 22.54 4.56 -2.12
CA GLY A 151 22.50 5.79 -1.34
C GLY A 151 23.09 5.65 0.05
N ARG A 152 22.55 6.35 1.01
CA ARG A 152 23.02 6.36 2.40
C ARG A 152 22.09 5.53 3.27
N GLU A 153 22.63 4.54 3.97
CA GLU A 153 21.90 3.82 5.00
C GLU A 153 21.71 4.72 6.23
N VAL A 154 20.47 4.91 6.66
CA VAL A 154 20.14 5.75 7.83
C VAL A 154 19.90 4.91 9.09
N GLU A 155 19.47 3.68 8.90
CA GLU A 155 19.38 2.61 9.90
C GLU A 155 19.37 1.25 9.17
N PRO A 156 19.54 0.11 9.83
CA PRO A 156 19.55 -1.19 9.18
C PRO A 156 18.32 -1.42 8.31
N GLY A 157 18.52 -1.63 7.00
CA GLY A 157 17.47 -1.86 6.00
C GLY A 157 16.77 -0.59 5.49
N THR A 158 17.07 0.60 6.00
CA THR A 158 16.47 1.86 5.52
C THR A 158 17.51 2.72 4.80
N TRP A 159 17.23 3.05 3.56
CA TRP A 159 18.13 3.78 2.67
C TRP A 159 17.50 5.07 2.15
N VAL A 160 18.31 6.13 2.04
CA VAL A 160 17.97 7.40 1.38
C VAL A 160 18.84 7.54 0.14
N ASN A 161 18.22 7.60 -1.03
CA ASN A 161 18.91 7.83 -2.29
C ASN A 161 18.50 9.20 -2.84
N GLU A 162 19.45 10.14 -2.91
CA GLU A 162 19.26 11.51 -3.41
C GLU A 162 18.82 11.54 -4.89
N GLU A 163 19.15 10.49 -5.67
CA GLU A 163 18.82 10.38 -7.09
C GLU A 163 17.52 9.59 -7.34
N HIS A 164 16.79 9.20 -6.27
CA HIS A 164 15.55 8.44 -6.46
C HIS A 164 14.47 9.31 -7.12
N PRO A 165 13.71 8.77 -8.09
CA PRO A 165 12.64 9.53 -8.77
C PRO A 165 11.60 10.11 -7.82
N GLU A 166 11.35 9.46 -6.70
CA GLU A 166 10.39 9.87 -5.66
C GLU A 166 10.97 10.93 -4.70
N GLY A 167 12.25 11.29 -4.89
CA GLY A 167 12.98 12.21 -4.01
C GLY A 167 13.80 11.52 -2.93
N PRO A 168 14.52 12.30 -2.11
CA PRO A 168 15.40 11.79 -1.07
C PRO A 168 14.63 11.38 0.20
N ILE A 169 13.67 10.51 0.05
CA ILE A 169 12.87 9.96 1.15
C ILE A 169 13.44 8.62 1.62
N PRO A 170 13.28 8.25 2.89
CA PRO A 170 13.66 6.93 3.37
C PRO A 170 12.85 5.83 2.68
N HIS A 171 13.53 4.75 2.30
CA HIS A 171 12.91 3.51 1.81
C HIS A 171 13.36 2.37 2.69
N HIS A 172 12.42 1.70 3.33
CA HIS A 172 12.69 0.53 4.17
C HIS A 172 12.48 -0.76 3.38
N TYR A 173 13.51 -1.62 3.38
CA TYR A 173 13.53 -2.90 2.67
C TYR A 173 13.42 -4.04 3.67
N CYS A 174 12.31 -4.76 3.63
CA CYS A 174 12.00 -5.78 4.63
C CYS A 174 12.61 -7.15 4.29
N SER A 175 13.26 -7.79 5.25
CA SER A 175 13.52 -9.22 5.20
C SER A 175 12.24 -10.02 5.50
N GLU A 176 12.22 -11.32 5.15
CA GLU A 176 11.11 -12.21 5.49
C GLU A 176 10.86 -12.26 7.00
N GLN A 177 11.94 -12.40 7.78
CA GLN A 177 11.85 -12.44 9.23
C GLN A 177 11.19 -11.17 9.78
N GLU A 178 11.59 -10.01 9.28
CA GLU A 178 11.04 -8.72 9.72
C GLU A 178 9.56 -8.57 9.37
N VAL A 179 9.13 -8.99 8.17
CA VAL A 179 7.71 -9.02 7.82
C VAL A 179 6.91 -9.86 8.82
N ARG A 180 7.43 -11.04 9.20
CA ARG A 180 6.77 -11.92 10.18
C ARG A 180 6.72 -11.31 11.58
N GLU A 181 7.76 -10.56 11.98
CA GLU A 181 7.79 -9.81 13.25
C GLU A 181 6.76 -8.67 13.25
N LEU A 182 6.72 -7.87 12.19
CA LEU A 182 5.77 -6.77 12.01
C LEU A 182 4.32 -7.25 12.01
N LEU A 183 4.07 -8.43 11.44
CA LEU A 183 2.75 -9.05 11.36
C LEU A 183 2.48 -10.06 12.48
N SER A 184 3.13 -9.95 13.64
CA SER A 184 2.95 -10.91 14.76
C SER A 184 1.50 -10.99 15.28
N ALA A 185 0.72 -9.91 15.15
CA ALA A 185 -0.71 -9.87 15.48
C ALA A 185 -1.62 -10.43 14.37
N TYR A 186 -1.04 -10.89 13.26
CA TYR A 186 -1.77 -11.40 12.10
C TYR A 186 -1.49 -12.88 11.86
N GLU A 187 -2.40 -13.53 11.18
CA GLU A 187 -2.18 -14.79 10.47
C GLU A 187 -1.82 -14.48 9.02
N ILE A 188 -0.64 -14.84 8.58
CA ILE A 188 -0.21 -14.67 7.18
C ILE A 188 -0.89 -15.76 6.35
N LEU A 189 -1.82 -15.35 5.47
CA LEU A 189 -2.56 -16.28 4.59
C LEU A 189 -1.74 -16.60 3.33
N SER A 190 -1.05 -15.59 2.78
CA SER A 190 -0.06 -15.77 1.71
C SER A 190 1.05 -14.74 1.84
N MET A 191 2.25 -15.10 1.42
CA MET A 191 3.42 -14.24 1.36
C MET A 191 4.36 -14.77 0.27
N ASP A 192 4.39 -14.09 -0.85
CA ASP A 192 5.17 -14.45 -2.02
C ASP A 192 6.15 -13.35 -2.37
N GLU A 193 7.36 -13.71 -2.80
CA GLU A 193 8.32 -12.75 -3.35
C GLU A 193 8.14 -12.68 -4.87
N GLU A 194 7.71 -11.52 -5.36
CA GLU A 194 7.59 -11.24 -6.78
C GLU A 194 8.85 -10.57 -7.33
N GLU A 195 9.37 -11.10 -8.43
CA GLU A 195 10.46 -10.50 -9.19
C GLU A 195 9.93 -9.75 -10.42
N SER A 196 10.42 -8.54 -10.66
CA SER A 196 10.13 -7.74 -11.85
C SER A 196 11.35 -6.93 -12.29
N GLY A 197 11.26 -6.29 -13.47
CA GLY A 197 12.34 -5.45 -14.01
C GLY A 197 13.36 -6.23 -14.85
N GLU A 198 14.34 -5.49 -15.39
CA GLU A 198 15.36 -6.02 -16.31
C GLU A 198 16.62 -6.47 -15.55
N PRO A 199 17.48 -7.33 -16.15
CA PRO A 199 18.76 -7.67 -15.59
C PRO A 199 19.57 -6.43 -15.19
N GLY A 200 20.08 -6.40 -13.94
CA GLY A 200 20.80 -5.25 -13.38
C GLY A 200 19.93 -4.20 -12.69
N ASN A 201 18.60 -4.26 -12.87
CA ASN A 201 17.64 -3.41 -12.18
C ASN A 201 16.42 -4.21 -11.71
N ARG A 202 16.66 -5.40 -11.13
CA ARG A 202 15.60 -6.28 -10.64
C ARG A 202 14.98 -5.73 -9.39
N ARG A 203 13.65 -5.75 -9.35
CA ARG A 203 12.83 -5.33 -8.22
C ARG A 203 12.22 -6.56 -7.60
N TYR A 204 12.33 -6.68 -6.29
CA TYR A 204 11.75 -7.76 -5.52
C TYR A 204 10.80 -7.17 -4.47
N HIS A 205 9.57 -7.66 -4.45
CA HIS A 205 8.57 -7.20 -3.49
C HIS A 205 7.90 -8.39 -2.82
N TRP A 206 7.69 -8.29 -1.52
CA TRP A 206 6.76 -9.14 -0.82
C TRP A 206 5.34 -8.78 -1.24
N ARG A 207 4.54 -9.79 -1.61
CA ARG A 207 3.10 -9.73 -1.84
C ARG A 207 2.42 -10.47 -0.72
N ILE A 208 1.71 -9.77 0.16
CA ILE A 208 1.27 -10.30 1.44
C ILE A 208 -0.24 -10.14 1.57
N VAL A 209 -0.91 -11.23 1.95
CA VAL A 209 -2.28 -11.21 2.45
C VAL A 209 -2.24 -11.74 3.87
N ALA A 210 -2.69 -10.94 4.83
CA ALA A 210 -2.64 -11.30 6.24
C ALA A 210 -3.95 -10.95 6.94
N ARG A 211 -4.43 -11.82 7.82
CA ARG A 211 -5.67 -11.67 8.59
C ARG A 211 -5.35 -11.24 10.01
N LYS A 212 -5.98 -10.16 10.49
CA LYS A 212 -5.90 -9.78 11.90
C LYS A 212 -6.45 -10.91 12.76
N ARG A 213 -5.67 -11.36 13.74
CA ARG A 213 -6.13 -12.38 14.69
C ARG A 213 -7.30 -11.82 15.50
N ALA A 214 -8.28 -12.66 15.79
CA ALA A 214 -9.30 -12.29 16.77
C ALA A 214 -8.61 -12.13 18.14
N GLU A 215 -8.94 -11.07 18.86
CA GLU A 215 -8.54 -10.98 20.26
C GLU A 215 -9.24 -12.09 21.04
N PRO A 216 -8.53 -12.73 21.99
CA PRO A 216 -9.07 -13.84 22.76
C PRO A 216 -10.23 -13.43 23.68
#